data_6159bc4ac342d51dee83d0de4416aa83
#
_entry.id   6159bc4ac342d51dee83d0de4416aa83
#
_cell.length_a   1.000
_cell.length_b   1.000
_cell.length_c   1.000
_cell.angle_alpha   90.00
_cell.angle_beta   90.00
_cell.angle_gamma   90.00
#
_symmetry.space_group_name_H-M   'P 1'
#
loop_
_entity.id
_entity.type
_entity.pdbx_description
1 polymer ?
#
loop_
_entity_poly.entity_id
_entity_poly.type
_entity_poly.pdbx_seq_one_letter_code
_entity_poly.pdbx_strand_id
1 'polypeptide(L)'
;MRVGIYVHHSGSGHGRRAASIAQAVRERGAAVSVAGSSGVVDLSLPRDDEPPAQGDATARGALHWAPLRHHGMRERSQLIARWVAEERLDVVVVDVSVEVAALVRLLGVPVVVVTQPGDRTDRPHALTYDLAEVILAPWPDGFDAGPHVGRWREKVVAVGGISAFTTRSRAERPSPASPYGVLLAGGDGWPDPTLPQRISCAVPALTWHTLGGEHWLDDPEDLLRGADVVISHAGQNAVADLAAADAPSIVVAMPRPFDEQRWMVRGLAAGGWCTGIDDASSLADADWAALVRRATTMPRRWTDWHTEGAAGRAADVILDVAHG
;
A
#
# COMPACT_ATOMS: atom_id res chain seq x y z
N MET A 1 -3.68 -19.80 -17.78
CA MET A 1 -4.36 -18.60 -17.26
C MET A 1 -3.53 -17.37 -17.50
N ARG A 2 -4.20 -16.24 -17.72
CA ARG A 2 -3.58 -14.92 -17.95
C ARG A 2 -4.17 -13.91 -16.98
N VAL A 3 -3.35 -13.35 -16.14
CA VAL A 3 -3.73 -12.39 -15.10
C VAL A 3 -3.28 -11.00 -15.54
N GLY A 4 -4.22 -10.06 -15.57
CA GLY A 4 -3.92 -8.65 -15.72
C GLY A 4 -3.74 -7.99 -14.35
N ILE A 5 -2.77 -7.09 -14.19
CA ILE A 5 -2.62 -6.26 -13.01
C ILE A 5 -2.59 -4.79 -13.42
N TYR A 6 -3.59 -4.05 -13.00
CA TYR A 6 -3.62 -2.60 -13.18
C TYR A 6 -3.03 -1.91 -11.96
N VAL A 7 -2.05 -1.02 -12.20
CA VAL A 7 -1.32 -0.28 -11.16
C VAL A 7 -1.69 1.20 -11.23
N HIS A 8 -2.18 1.74 -10.12
CA HIS A 8 -2.47 3.17 -10.02
C HIS A 8 -1.18 4.00 -10.03
N HIS A 9 -1.22 5.18 -10.64
CA HIS A 9 -0.03 6.03 -10.83
C HIS A 9 0.38 6.85 -9.59
N SER A 10 -0.50 6.99 -8.60
CA SER A 10 -0.22 7.79 -7.41
C SER A 10 0.53 6.99 -6.35
N GLY A 11 1.82 7.28 -6.20
CA GLY A 11 2.69 6.69 -5.18
C GLY A 11 3.45 5.43 -5.63
N SER A 12 4.71 5.32 -5.18
CA SER A 12 5.62 4.20 -5.53
C SER A 12 5.21 2.84 -4.93
N GLY A 13 4.36 2.85 -3.91
CA GLY A 13 3.94 1.65 -3.19
C GLY A 13 3.12 0.67 -4.03
N HIS A 14 2.23 1.18 -4.87
CA HIS A 14 1.39 0.34 -5.74
C HIS A 14 2.21 -0.55 -6.67
N GLY A 15 3.26 0.01 -7.29
CA GLY A 15 4.15 -0.73 -8.18
C GLY A 15 4.91 -1.87 -7.49
N ARG A 16 5.42 -1.65 -6.28
CA ARG A 16 6.13 -2.68 -5.51
C ARG A 16 5.21 -3.85 -5.13
N ARG A 17 4.02 -3.55 -4.62
CA ARG A 17 3.00 -4.57 -4.30
C ARG A 17 2.61 -5.37 -5.54
N ALA A 18 2.33 -4.68 -6.64
CA ALA A 18 1.98 -5.32 -7.91
C ALA A 18 3.10 -6.25 -8.40
N ALA A 19 4.36 -5.85 -8.29
CA ALA A 19 5.51 -6.68 -8.65
C ALA A 19 5.60 -7.95 -7.81
N SER A 20 5.39 -7.86 -6.48
CA SER A 20 5.39 -9.02 -5.59
C SER A 20 4.26 -10.00 -5.93
N ILE A 21 3.05 -9.48 -6.18
CA ILE A 21 1.90 -10.30 -6.61
C ILE A 21 2.18 -10.94 -7.97
N ALA A 22 2.66 -10.15 -8.95
CA ALA A 22 2.96 -10.64 -10.29
C ALA A 22 3.99 -11.77 -10.28
N GLN A 23 5.03 -11.64 -9.47
CA GLN A 23 6.03 -12.70 -9.30
C GLN A 23 5.39 -13.96 -8.72
N ALA A 24 4.61 -13.84 -7.65
CA ALA A 24 3.96 -14.99 -7.02
C ALA A 24 2.96 -15.71 -7.93
N VAL A 25 2.26 -14.97 -8.83
CA VAL A 25 1.38 -15.54 -9.85
C VAL A 25 2.18 -16.29 -10.92
N ARG A 26 3.32 -15.71 -11.38
CA ARG A 26 4.22 -16.37 -12.36
C ARG A 26 4.82 -17.67 -11.81
N GLU A 27 5.20 -17.68 -10.54
CA GLU A 27 5.72 -18.87 -9.85
C GLU A 27 4.71 -20.02 -9.80
N ARG A 28 3.40 -19.71 -9.93
CA ARG A 28 2.29 -20.69 -10.04
C ARG A 28 1.98 -21.09 -11.48
N GLY A 29 2.79 -20.65 -12.44
CA GLY A 29 2.68 -21.02 -13.85
C GLY A 29 1.67 -20.22 -14.67
N ALA A 30 1.08 -19.15 -14.13
CA ALA A 30 0.21 -18.28 -14.90
C ALA A 30 0.99 -17.15 -15.58
N ALA A 31 0.53 -16.71 -16.75
CA ALA A 31 1.05 -15.53 -17.42
C ALA A 31 0.51 -14.27 -16.74
N VAL A 32 1.35 -13.24 -16.64
CA VAL A 32 0.99 -11.95 -16.03
C VAL A 32 1.36 -10.82 -16.97
N SER A 33 0.42 -9.91 -17.18
CA SER A 33 0.63 -8.64 -17.86
C SER A 33 0.25 -7.48 -16.95
N VAL A 34 1.14 -6.49 -16.82
CA VAL A 34 0.99 -5.34 -15.92
C VAL A 34 0.75 -4.07 -16.73
N ALA A 35 -0.31 -3.33 -16.40
CA ALA A 35 -0.65 -2.06 -17.02
C ALA A 35 -0.61 -0.91 -15.99
N GLY A 36 0.05 0.19 -16.32
CA GLY A 36 0.17 1.35 -15.43
C GLY A 36 0.88 2.53 -16.07
N SER A 37 0.95 3.67 -15.38
CA SER A 37 1.61 4.89 -15.91
C SER A 37 3.03 5.08 -15.37
N SER A 38 3.50 4.21 -14.49
CA SER A 38 4.84 4.30 -13.88
C SER A 38 5.33 2.92 -13.43
N GLY A 39 6.64 2.81 -13.23
CA GLY A 39 7.28 1.57 -12.80
C GLY A 39 7.55 0.60 -13.95
N VAL A 40 7.79 -0.67 -13.61
CA VAL A 40 8.01 -1.74 -14.61
C VAL A 40 6.65 -2.28 -15.03
N VAL A 41 6.19 -1.89 -16.22
CA VAL A 41 4.89 -2.26 -16.79
C VAL A 41 5.05 -2.83 -18.19
N ASP A 42 4.18 -3.76 -18.58
CA ASP A 42 4.12 -4.32 -19.93
C ASP A 42 3.33 -3.39 -20.87
N LEU A 43 2.30 -2.72 -20.33
CA LEU A 43 1.54 -1.70 -21.02
C LEU A 43 1.68 -0.35 -20.30
N SER A 44 2.34 0.61 -20.95
CA SER A 44 2.40 1.98 -20.47
C SER A 44 1.10 2.72 -20.79
N LEU A 45 0.48 3.28 -19.75
CA LEU A 45 -0.77 4.04 -19.86
C LEU A 45 -0.48 5.55 -19.74
N PRO A 46 -1.13 6.39 -20.55
CA PRO A 46 -1.04 7.83 -20.39
C PRO A 46 -1.60 8.27 -19.04
N ARG A 47 -1.14 9.40 -18.55
CA ARG A 47 -1.72 10.02 -17.35
C ARG A 47 -3.10 10.56 -17.66
N ASP A 48 -4.02 10.41 -16.72
CA ASP A 48 -5.41 10.86 -16.81
C ASP A 48 -5.70 12.09 -15.95
N ASP A 49 -4.69 12.59 -15.23
CA ASP A 49 -4.71 13.80 -14.42
C ASP A 49 -3.99 14.99 -15.08
N GLU A 50 -3.43 14.80 -16.26
CA GLU A 50 -2.75 15.84 -17.06
C GLU A 50 -3.35 15.97 -18.47
N PRO A 51 -3.71 17.21 -18.90
CA PRO A 51 -3.81 18.43 -18.09
C PRO A 51 -4.91 18.34 -17.03
N PRO A 52 -4.91 19.23 -16.01
CA PRO A 52 -5.95 19.22 -14.98
C PRO A 52 -7.37 19.29 -15.58
N ALA A 53 -8.29 18.54 -14.99
CA ALA A 53 -9.68 18.52 -15.44
C ALA A 53 -10.34 19.89 -15.27
N GLN A 54 -11.21 20.24 -16.23
CA GLN A 54 -12.06 21.43 -16.14
C GLN A 54 -13.47 21.01 -15.71
N GLY A 55 -14.02 21.69 -14.71
CA GLY A 55 -15.35 21.41 -14.19
C GLY A 55 -15.44 20.16 -13.31
N ASP A 56 -16.61 19.52 -13.31
CA ASP A 56 -16.85 18.30 -12.51
C ASP A 56 -16.09 17.10 -13.10
N ALA A 57 -15.10 16.64 -12.37
CA ALA A 57 -14.30 15.46 -12.73
C ALA A 57 -14.84 14.16 -12.12
N THR A 58 -15.96 14.20 -11.38
CA THR A 58 -16.45 13.07 -10.58
C THR A 58 -17.76 12.47 -11.10
N ALA A 59 -18.26 12.96 -12.24
CA ALA A 59 -19.57 12.57 -12.74
C ALA A 59 -20.65 12.73 -11.66
N ARG A 60 -20.67 13.89 -10.98
CA ARG A 60 -21.56 14.22 -9.85
C ARG A 60 -21.43 13.26 -8.66
N GLY A 61 -20.20 12.86 -8.36
CA GLY A 61 -19.90 11.93 -7.26
C GLY A 61 -20.26 10.48 -7.55
N ALA A 62 -20.51 10.12 -8.81
CA ALA A 62 -20.74 8.72 -9.21
C ALA A 62 -19.42 7.92 -9.34
N LEU A 63 -18.33 8.61 -9.67
CA LEU A 63 -16.98 8.08 -9.83
C LEU A 63 -15.99 9.00 -9.11
N HIS A 64 -14.76 8.55 -8.92
CA HIS A 64 -13.72 9.41 -8.34
C HIS A 64 -13.08 10.30 -9.40
N TRP A 65 -12.88 9.76 -10.61
CA TRP A 65 -12.23 10.48 -11.69
C TRP A 65 -12.82 10.12 -13.05
N ALA A 66 -13.67 10.99 -13.58
CA ALA A 66 -14.32 10.84 -14.90
C ALA A 66 -14.50 12.19 -15.59
N PRO A 67 -13.43 12.95 -15.86
CA PRO A 67 -13.48 14.28 -16.44
C PRO A 67 -14.03 14.22 -17.86
N LEU A 68 -14.91 15.19 -18.18
CA LEU A 68 -15.47 15.31 -19.52
C LEU A 68 -14.41 15.81 -20.51
N ARG A 69 -14.39 15.25 -21.72
CA ARG A 69 -13.52 15.66 -22.84
C ARG A 69 -12.03 15.58 -22.56
N HIS A 70 -11.63 14.82 -21.52
CA HIS A 70 -10.23 14.64 -21.17
C HIS A 70 -9.58 13.61 -22.10
N HIS A 71 -8.52 14.03 -22.80
CA HIS A 71 -7.85 13.19 -23.81
C HIS A 71 -7.17 11.97 -23.17
N GLY A 72 -6.37 12.20 -22.13
CA GLY A 72 -5.65 11.13 -21.42
C GLY A 72 -6.58 10.07 -20.86
N MET A 73 -7.73 10.45 -20.25
CA MET A 73 -8.72 9.50 -19.76
C MET A 73 -9.33 8.65 -20.88
N ARG A 74 -9.63 9.27 -22.03
CA ARG A 74 -10.17 8.56 -23.21
C ARG A 74 -9.17 7.57 -23.78
N GLU A 75 -7.95 8.00 -23.98
CA GLU A 75 -6.87 7.17 -24.52
C GLU A 75 -6.54 6.01 -23.58
N ARG A 76 -6.41 6.30 -22.28
CA ARG A 76 -6.19 5.29 -21.23
C ARG A 76 -7.28 4.23 -21.25
N SER A 77 -8.55 4.63 -21.27
CA SER A 77 -9.69 3.70 -21.30
C SER A 77 -9.67 2.82 -22.55
N GLN A 78 -9.32 3.38 -23.72
CA GLN A 78 -9.18 2.64 -24.96
C GLN A 78 -8.05 1.61 -24.92
N LEU A 79 -6.90 2.00 -24.36
CA LEU A 79 -5.74 1.11 -24.22
C LEU A 79 -6.03 -0.04 -23.26
N ILE A 80 -6.70 0.23 -22.13
CA ILE A 80 -7.11 -0.81 -21.17
C ILE A 80 -8.09 -1.79 -21.83
N ALA A 81 -9.10 -1.29 -22.54
CA ALA A 81 -10.06 -2.16 -23.22
C ALA A 81 -9.40 -3.07 -24.28
N ARG A 82 -8.45 -2.50 -25.05
CA ARG A 82 -7.66 -3.27 -26.02
C ARG A 82 -6.78 -4.31 -25.32
N TRP A 83 -6.05 -3.92 -24.28
CA TRP A 83 -5.21 -4.81 -23.48
C TRP A 83 -5.97 -6.02 -22.95
N VAL A 84 -7.14 -5.80 -22.35
CA VAL A 84 -8.00 -6.88 -21.84
C VAL A 84 -8.38 -7.86 -22.96
N ALA A 85 -8.73 -7.32 -24.15
CA ALA A 85 -9.18 -8.16 -25.29
C ALA A 85 -8.02 -8.89 -25.98
N GLU A 86 -6.91 -8.22 -26.27
CA GLU A 86 -5.76 -8.79 -26.99
C GLU A 86 -5.02 -9.82 -26.15
N GLU A 87 -4.81 -9.53 -24.86
CA GLU A 87 -4.17 -10.46 -23.92
C GLU A 87 -5.11 -11.61 -23.48
N ARG A 88 -6.41 -11.53 -23.78
CA ARG A 88 -7.41 -12.52 -23.35
C ARG A 88 -7.30 -12.82 -21.86
N LEU A 89 -7.39 -11.76 -21.05
CA LEU A 89 -7.22 -11.86 -19.61
C LEU A 89 -8.37 -12.64 -18.98
N ASP A 90 -8.04 -13.61 -18.12
CA ASP A 90 -9.01 -14.42 -17.39
C ASP A 90 -9.50 -13.70 -16.12
N VAL A 91 -8.67 -12.83 -15.56
CA VAL A 91 -8.97 -11.98 -14.39
C VAL A 91 -8.12 -10.72 -14.43
N VAL A 92 -8.61 -9.61 -13.87
CA VAL A 92 -7.82 -8.40 -13.67
C VAL A 92 -7.82 -8.02 -12.20
N VAL A 93 -6.61 -7.84 -11.66
CA VAL A 93 -6.37 -7.24 -10.35
C VAL A 93 -6.33 -5.73 -10.54
N VAL A 94 -7.20 -5.00 -9.85
CA VAL A 94 -7.26 -3.54 -9.91
C VAL A 94 -6.82 -2.94 -8.58
N ASP A 95 -5.72 -2.21 -8.61
CA ASP A 95 -5.21 -1.51 -7.44
C ASP A 95 -5.86 -0.12 -7.36
N VAL A 96 -6.88 -0.02 -6.53
CA VAL A 96 -7.65 1.16 -6.08
C VAL A 96 -8.41 1.99 -7.13
N SER A 97 -8.49 1.65 -8.40
CA SER A 97 -9.27 2.45 -9.37
C SER A 97 -10.70 1.92 -9.55
N VAL A 98 -11.66 2.76 -9.19
CA VAL A 98 -13.10 2.51 -9.39
C VAL A 98 -13.44 2.41 -10.89
N GLU A 99 -12.91 3.34 -11.67
CA GLU A 99 -13.18 3.50 -13.10
C GLU A 99 -12.67 2.30 -13.88
N VAL A 100 -11.47 1.83 -13.54
CA VAL A 100 -10.86 0.67 -14.18
C VAL A 100 -11.58 -0.61 -13.79
N ALA A 101 -11.96 -0.77 -12.52
CA ALA A 101 -12.75 -1.91 -12.08
C ALA A 101 -14.10 -2.00 -12.83
N ALA A 102 -14.79 -0.88 -12.98
CA ALA A 102 -16.04 -0.81 -13.74
C ALA A 102 -15.82 -1.11 -15.23
N LEU A 103 -14.77 -0.57 -15.85
CA LEU A 103 -14.45 -0.80 -17.25
C LEU A 103 -14.15 -2.29 -17.51
N VAL A 104 -13.30 -2.92 -16.69
CA VAL A 104 -12.94 -4.34 -16.82
C VAL A 104 -14.19 -5.23 -16.68
N ARG A 105 -15.04 -4.92 -15.69
CA ARG A 105 -16.29 -5.69 -15.50
C ARG A 105 -17.26 -5.54 -16.70
N LEU A 106 -17.33 -4.37 -17.32
CA LEU A 106 -18.10 -4.14 -18.55
C LEU A 106 -17.56 -4.91 -19.74
N LEU A 107 -16.26 -5.25 -19.74
CA LEU A 107 -15.63 -6.10 -20.76
C LEU A 107 -15.85 -7.60 -20.48
N GLY A 108 -16.59 -7.96 -19.43
CA GLY A 108 -16.94 -9.34 -19.10
C GLY A 108 -15.83 -10.11 -18.39
N VAL A 109 -14.84 -9.42 -17.81
CA VAL A 109 -13.73 -10.05 -17.09
C VAL A 109 -13.91 -9.90 -15.58
N PRO A 110 -13.70 -10.97 -14.79
CA PRO A 110 -13.71 -10.90 -13.32
C PRO A 110 -12.69 -9.91 -12.77
N VAL A 111 -13.07 -9.24 -11.68
CA VAL A 111 -12.23 -8.21 -11.04
C VAL A 111 -11.89 -8.62 -9.62
N VAL A 112 -10.61 -8.60 -9.30
CA VAL A 112 -10.08 -8.61 -7.92
C VAL A 112 -9.63 -7.20 -7.58
N VAL A 113 -10.20 -6.61 -6.53
CA VAL A 113 -9.86 -5.25 -6.10
C VAL A 113 -8.92 -5.30 -4.90
N VAL A 114 -7.80 -4.63 -4.96
CA VAL A 114 -6.94 -4.43 -3.78
C VAL A 114 -7.47 -3.25 -3.00
N THR A 115 -7.85 -3.47 -1.73
CA THR A 115 -8.37 -2.40 -0.88
C THR A 115 -7.29 -1.79 0.02
N GLN A 116 -7.61 -0.65 0.59
CA GLN A 116 -6.77 0.11 1.53
C GLN A 116 -7.58 0.44 2.78
N PRO A 117 -6.95 0.70 3.93
CA PRO A 117 -7.63 1.26 5.09
C PRO A 117 -8.31 2.60 4.77
N GLY A 118 -9.27 2.99 5.58
CA GLY A 118 -9.95 4.28 5.43
C GLY A 118 -11.47 4.19 5.48
N ASP A 119 -12.13 5.33 5.45
CA ASP A 119 -13.57 5.39 5.23
C ASP A 119 -13.86 5.33 3.71
N ARG A 120 -14.07 4.12 3.22
CA ARG A 120 -14.32 3.83 1.80
C ARG A 120 -15.76 3.37 1.59
N THR A 121 -16.70 4.09 2.20
CA THR A 121 -18.14 3.80 2.11
C THR A 121 -18.88 4.69 1.12
N ASP A 122 -18.19 5.60 0.46
CA ASP A 122 -18.72 6.47 -0.56
C ASP A 122 -19.24 5.69 -1.79
N ARG A 123 -20.04 6.36 -2.60
CA ARG A 123 -20.74 5.74 -3.75
C ARG A 123 -19.77 5.09 -4.76
N PRO A 124 -18.64 5.71 -5.15
CA PRO A 124 -17.69 5.08 -6.05
C PRO A 124 -17.03 3.82 -5.49
N HIS A 125 -16.58 3.83 -4.24
CA HIS A 125 -16.03 2.63 -3.60
C HIS A 125 -17.08 1.53 -3.46
N ALA A 126 -18.32 1.90 -3.06
CA ALA A 126 -19.41 0.94 -2.97
C ALA A 126 -19.66 0.24 -4.31
N LEU A 127 -19.69 0.99 -5.42
CA LEU A 127 -19.80 0.42 -6.76
C LEU A 127 -18.66 -0.57 -7.06
N THR A 128 -17.43 -0.18 -6.75
CA THR A 128 -16.26 -1.03 -7.00
C THR A 128 -16.32 -2.35 -6.24
N TYR A 129 -16.65 -2.29 -4.95
CA TYR A 129 -16.74 -3.48 -4.09
C TYR A 129 -17.93 -4.38 -4.46
N ASP A 130 -19.05 -3.79 -4.92
CA ASP A 130 -20.19 -4.54 -5.42
C ASP A 130 -19.83 -5.29 -6.72
N LEU A 131 -19.01 -4.69 -7.61
CA LEU A 131 -18.57 -5.28 -8.89
C LEU A 131 -17.46 -6.33 -8.73
N ALA A 132 -16.64 -6.24 -7.69
CA ALA A 132 -15.52 -7.15 -7.46
C ALA A 132 -16.00 -8.57 -7.12
N GLU A 133 -15.32 -9.59 -7.63
CA GLU A 133 -15.49 -10.98 -7.17
C GLU A 133 -14.85 -11.14 -5.77
N VAL A 134 -13.66 -10.59 -5.59
CA VAL A 134 -12.92 -10.59 -4.32
C VAL A 134 -12.34 -9.20 -4.03
N ILE A 135 -12.36 -8.84 -2.76
CA ILE A 135 -11.69 -7.66 -2.21
C ILE A 135 -10.44 -8.15 -1.46
N LEU A 136 -9.29 -7.99 -2.09
CA LEU A 136 -8.01 -8.42 -1.52
C LEU A 136 -7.55 -7.40 -0.47
N ALA A 137 -7.37 -7.86 0.76
CA ALA A 137 -6.98 -7.05 1.90
C ALA A 137 -5.53 -7.37 2.31
N PRO A 138 -4.52 -6.48 2.01
CA PRO A 138 -3.12 -6.73 2.32
C PRO A 138 -2.79 -6.39 3.79
N TRP A 139 -3.48 -7.06 4.71
CA TRP A 139 -3.32 -7.03 6.16
C TRP A 139 -3.85 -8.32 6.78
N PRO A 140 -3.59 -8.61 8.08
CA PRO A 140 -4.08 -9.82 8.73
C PRO A 140 -5.60 -9.79 8.95
N ASP A 141 -6.19 -10.97 9.04
CA ASP A 141 -7.60 -11.09 9.43
C ASP A 141 -7.87 -10.44 10.79
N GLY A 142 -9.06 -9.83 10.93
CA GLY A 142 -9.45 -9.11 12.14
C GLY A 142 -8.81 -7.72 12.30
N PHE A 143 -7.99 -7.24 11.37
CA PHE A 143 -7.48 -5.88 11.41
C PHE A 143 -8.60 -4.87 11.12
N ASP A 144 -8.74 -3.86 12.00
CA ASP A 144 -9.71 -2.77 11.79
C ASP A 144 -9.18 -1.76 10.78
N ALA A 145 -9.49 -2.00 9.52
CA ALA A 145 -9.09 -1.15 8.40
C ALA A 145 -10.14 -0.08 8.05
N GLY A 146 -11.32 -0.09 8.68
CA GLY A 146 -12.39 0.86 8.40
C GLY A 146 -13.75 0.21 8.16
N PRO A 147 -14.82 1.02 8.07
CA PRO A 147 -16.21 0.54 8.06
C PRO A 147 -16.57 -0.28 6.81
N HIS A 148 -15.89 -0.08 5.68
CA HIS A 148 -16.14 -0.80 4.43
C HIS A 148 -15.87 -2.30 4.56
N VAL A 149 -14.89 -2.72 5.35
CA VAL A 149 -14.53 -4.14 5.53
C VAL A 149 -15.72 -4.95 6.08
N GLY A 150 -16.47 -4.36 7.02
CA GLY A 150 -17.65 -5.03 7.59
C GLY A 150 -18.80 -5.20 6.60
N ARG A 151 -19.02 -4.20 5.72
CA ARG A 151 -20.11 -4.22 4.74
C ARG A 151 -19.94 -5.29 3.66
N TRP A 152 -18.72 -5.50 3.18
CA TRP A 152 -18.41 -6.48 2.12
C TRP A 152 -17.59 -7.66 2.64
N ARG A 153 -17.70 -7.98 3.90
CA ARG A 153 -16.86 -8.98 4.56
C ARG A 153 -16.87 -10.36 3.90
N GLU A 154 -17.96 -10.73 3.22
CA GLU A 154 -18.06 -12.00 2.48
C GLU A 154 -17.15 -12.05 1.24
N LYS A 155 -16.76 -10.89 0.72
CA LYS A 155 -15.83 -10.75 -0.41
C LYS A 155 -14.42 -10.39 0.02
N VAL A 156 -14.21 -9.98 1.28
CA VAL A 156 -12.90 -9.57 1.79
C VAL A 156 -12.05 -10.78 2.13
N VAL A 157 -10.89 -10.87 1.52
CA VAL A 157 -9.90 -11.91 1.82
C VAL A 157 -8.61 -11.26 2.32
N ALA A 158 -8.32 -11.45 3.61
CA ALA A 158 -7.12 -10.98 4.26
C ALA A 158 -5.94 -11.89 3.92
N VAL A 159 -4.87 -11.33 3.35
CA VAL A 159 -3.71 -12.10 2.89
C VAL A 159 -2.44 -11.82 3.69
N GLY A 160 -2.49 -10.94 4.69
CA GLY A 160 -1.32 -10.42 5.39
C GLY A 160 -0.63 -9.30 4.63
N GLY A 161 0.35 -8.66 5.25
CA GLY A 161 1.06 -7.53 4.66
C GLY A 161 1.96 -7.97 3.50
N ILE A 162 1.74 -7.41 2.32
CA ILE A 162 2.57 -7.71 1.14
C ILE A 162 3.78 -6.76 1.13
N SER A 163 4.93 -7.28 1.53
CA SER A 163 6.23 -6.59 1.48
C SER A 163 7.03 -7.02 0.25
N ALA A 164 7.92 -6.15 -0.21
CA ALA A 164 8.93 -6.48 -1.20
C ALA A 164 10.16 -7.16 -0.58
N PHE A 165 10.27 -7.19 0.75
CA PHE A 165 11.40 -7.80 1.44
C PHE A 165 11.33 -9.33 1.38
N THR A 166 12.50 -9.93 1.27
CA THR A 166 12.62 -11.39 1.40
C THR A 166 12.40 -11.78 2.85
N THR A 167 11.63 -12.85 3.08
CA THR A 167 11.45 -13.35 4.45
C THR A 167 12.75 -13.97 4.93
N ARG A 168 13.49 -13.24 5.75
CA ARG A 168 14.67 -13.74 6.44
C ARG A 168 14.30 -14.14 7.86
N SER A 169 15.00 -15.15 8.37
CA SER A 169 14.83 -15.57 9.78
C SER A 169 15.16 -14.40 10.72
N ARG A 170 14.40 -14.29 11.79
CA ARG A 170 14.63 -13.32 12.88
C ARG A 170 16.03 -13.47 13.52
N ALA A 171 16.62 -14.66 13.43
CA ALA A 171 17.99 -14.94 13.89
C ALA A 171 19.08 -14.25 13.03
N GLU A 172 18.73 -13.78 11.84
CA GLU A 172 19.64 -13.10 10.90
C GLU A 172 19.64 -11.58 11.04
N ARG A 173 19.12 -11.05 12.16
CA ARG A 173 19.15 -9.60 12.39
C ARG A 173 20.58 -9.10 12.48
N PRO A 174 20.98 -8.10 11.66
CA PRO A 174 22.27 -7.45 11.79
C PRO A 174 22.47 -6.92 13.21
N SER A 175 23.64 -7.15 13.79
CA SER A 175 24.03 -6.55 15.06
C SER A 175 24.86 -5.31 14.76
N PRO A 176 24.29 -4.09 14.83
CA PRO A 176 25.01 -2.87 14.51
C PRO A 176 26.11 -2.60 15.57
N ALA A 177 27.23 -2.02 15.13
CA ALA A 177 28.31 -1.63 16.02
C ALA A 177 27.90 -0.51 16.99
N SER A 178 26.87 0.27 16.65
CA SER A 178 26.32 1.37 17.47
C SER A 178 24.81 1.42 17.27
N PRO A 179 24.04 1.82 18.30
CA PRO A 179 22.60 1.93 18.21
C PRO A 179 22.19 3.04 17.23
N TYR A 180 21.13 2.76 16.44
CA TYR A 180 20.63 3.74 15.48
C TYR A 180 19.11 3.66 15.28
N GLY A 181 18.55 4.78 14.84
CA GLY A 181 17.17 4.91 14.41
C GLY A 181 17.06 5.25 12.93
N VAL A 182 15.92 4.92 12.33
CA VAL A 182 15.60 5.23 10.93
C VAL A 182 14.36 6.10 10.84
N LEU A 183 14.42 7.16 10.04
CA LEU A 183 13.30 7.99 9.64
C LEU A 183 12.92 7.58 8.22
N LEU A 184 11.84 6.82 8.07
CA LEU A 184 11.38 6.28 6.79
C LEU A 184 10.20 7.10 6.25
N ALA A 185 10.43 7.89 5.22
CA ALA A 185 9.40 8.60 4.49
C ALA A 185 9.08 7.94 3.15
N GLY A 186 7.95 8.33 2.55
CA GLY A 186 7.66 8.01 1.16
C GLY A 186 8.47 8.83 0.16
N GLY A 187 8.15 8.73 -1.14
CA GLY A 187 8.82 9.50 -2.20
C GLY A 187 8.77 11.02 -2.01
N ASP A 188 7.73 11.53 -1.34
CA ASP A 188 7.56 12.97 -1.06
C ASP A 188 8.40 13.46 0.14
N GLY A 189 9.10 12.56 0.86
CA GLY A 189 9.85 12.91 2.07
C GLY A 189 8.93 13.23 3.26
N TRP A 190 9.52 13.87 4.30
CA TRP A 190 8.79 14.40 5.45
C TRP A 190 8.32 15.83 5.15
N PRO A 191 7.06 16.19 5.45
CA PRO A 191 6.54 17.55 5.19
C PRO A 191 7.27 18.65 5.97
N ASP A 192 7.74 18.31 7.18
CA ASP A 192 8.59 19.18 7.99
C ASP A 192 10.05 18.78 7.79
N PRO A 193 10.85 19.58 7.04
CA PRO A 193 12.26 19.28 6.80
C PRO A 193 13.13 19.37 8.07
N THR A 194 12.63 19.99 9.14
CA THR A 194 13.35 20.11 10.42
C THR A 194 13.12 18.91 11.34
N LEU A 195 12.14 18.04 11.02
CA LEU A 195 11.77 16.90 11.86
C LEU A 195 12.95 15.96 12.14
N PRO A 196 13.79 15.57 11.15
CA PRO A 196 14.95 14.70 11.41
C PRO A 196 15.91 15.31 12.43
N GLN A 197 16.20 16.61 12.34
CA GLN A 197 17.08 17.29 13.28
C GLN A 197 16.46 17.37 14.69
N ARG A 198 15.17 17.64 14.79
CA ARG A 198 14.46 17.70 16.09
C ARG A 198 14.49 16.35 16.79
N ILE A 199 14.25 15.26 16.06
CA ILE A 199 14.30 13.91 16.60
C ILE A 199 15.72 13.56 17.04
N SER A 200 16.74 13.87 16.24
CA SER A 200 18.14 13.65 16.58
C SER A 200 18.55 14.41 17.86
N CYS A 201 18.10 15.65 18.02
CA CYS A 201 18.34 16.41 19.24
C CYS A 201 17.61 15.85 20.47
N ALA A 202 16.39 15.34 20.27
CA ALA A 202 15.59 14.78 21.38
C ALA A 202 16.09 13.39 21.83
N VAL A 203 16.73 12.63 20.93
CA VAL A 203 17.23 11.27 21.21
C VAL A 203 18.69 11.14 20.72
N PRO A 204 19.64 11.85 21.37
CA PRO A 204 21.03 11.88 20.91
C PRO A 204 21.80 10.57 21.14
N ALA A 205 21.21 9.61 21.86
CA ALA A 205 21.80 8.29 22.07
C ALA A 205 21.75 7.39 20.82
N LEU A 206 20.98 7.77 19.81
CA LEU A 206 20.88 7.06 18.54
C LEU A 206 21.50 7.87 17.41
N THR A 207 22.19 7.17 16.51
CA THR A 207 22.53 7.73 15.19
C THR A 207 21.29 7.63 14.30
N TRP A 208 20.91 8.70 13.61
CA TRP A 208 19.69 8.73 12.80
C TRP A 208 20.00 8.68 11.30
N HIS A 209 19.34 7.77 10.60
CA HIS A 209 19.34 7.67 9.14
C HIS A 209 18.01 8.14 8.59
N THR A 210 18.02 9.02 7.60
CA THR A 210 16.80 9.48 6.92
C THR A 210 16.70 8.81 5.56
N LEU A 211 15.55 8.18 5.28
CA LEU A 211 15.23 7.55 4.01
C LEU A 211 13.96 8.16 3.42
N GLY A 212 13.88 8.21 2.10
CA GLY A 212 12.78 8.77 1.33
C GLY A 212 13.10 10.16 0.76
N GLY A 213 12.28 10.64 -0.16
CA GLY A 213 12.56 11.86 -0.91
C GLY A 213 13.92 11.78 -1.62
N GLU A 214 14.80 12.76 -1.37
CA GLU A 214 16.17 12.79 -1.95
C GLU A 214 17.10 11.70 -1.41
N HIS A 215 16.74 11.08 -0.29
CA HIS A 215 17.50 9.99 0.35
C HIS A 215 16.88 8.63 0.07
N TRP A 216 16.41 8.41 -1.14
CA TRP A 216 15.83 7.15 -1.56
C TRP A 216 16.85 6.01 -1.54
N LEU A 217 16.46 4.86 -0.98
CA LEU A 217 17.23 3.62 -0.99
C LEU A 217 16.35 2.51 -1.57
N ASP A 218 16.83 1.84 -2.61
CA ASP A 218 16.05 0.80 -3.30
C ASP A 218 15.78 -0.43 -2.43
N ASP A 219 16.78 -0.84 -1.65
CA ASP A 219 16.68 -1.95 -0.71
C ASP A 219 17.07 -1.51 0.71
N PRO A 220 16.11 -1.04 1.52
CA PRO A 220 16.36 -0.66 2.91
C PRO A 220 16.24 -1.84 3.89
N GLU A 221 16.08 -3.09 3.45
CA GLU A 221 15.73 -4.23 4.30
C GLU A 221 16.71 -4.39 5.48
N ASP A 222 18.01 -4.48 5.22
CA ASP A 222 19.02 -4.70 6.26
C ASP A 222 19.08 -3.51 7.25
N LEU A 223 18.90 -2.28 6.73
CA LEU A 223 18.89 -1.08 7.57
C LEU A 223 17.67 -1.05 8.51
N LEU A 224 16.50 -1.43 8.02
CA LEU A 224 15.30 -1.50 8.84
C LEU A 224 15.36 -2.65 9.86
N ARG A 225 15.89 -3.80 9.47
CA ARG A 225 16.06 -4.97 10.36
C ARG A 225 17.01 -4.69 11.52
N GLY A 226 18.10 -3.95 11.25
CA GLY A 226 19.11 -3.60 12.26
C GLY A 226 18.72 -2.44 13.16
N ALA A 227 17.72 -1.65 12.80
CA ALA A 227 17.34 -0.45 13.54
C ALA A 227 16.80 -0.75 14.95
N ASP A 228 17.19 0.08 15.92
CA ASP A 228 16.62 0.02 17.26
C ASP A 228 15.20 0.60 17.29
N VAL A 229 14.92 1.57 16.42
CA VAL A 229 13.58 2.11 16.18
C VAL A 229 13.45 2.66 14.76
N VAL A 230 12.28 2.50 14.17
CA VAL A 230 11.93 3.12 12.89
C VAL A 230 10.74 4.06 13.08
N ILE A 231 10.86 5.29 12.63
CA ILE A 231 9.75 6.26 12.57
C ILE A 231 9.30 6.33 11.11
N SER A 232 8.06 6.00 10.82
CA SER A 232 7.57 5.87 9.44
C SER A 232 6.18 6.47 9.24
N HIS A 233 5.88 6.83 8.00
CA HIS A 233 4.49 7.09 7.58
C HIS A 233 3.68 5.79 7.57
N ALA A 234 2.35 5.92 7.73
CA ALA A 234 1.43 4.79 7.79
C ALA A 234 0.97 4.28 6.41
N GLY A 235 1.83 4.36 5.39
CA GLY A 235 1.53 3.76 4.08
C GLY A 235 1.53 2.23 4.16
N GLN A 236 0.59 1.56 3.46
CA GLN A 236 0.44 0.10 3.53
C GLN A 236 1.73 -0.68 3.31
N ASN A 237 2.52 -0.28 2.30
CA ASN A 237 3.78 -0.99 2.00
C ASN A 237 4.85 -0.72 3.05
N ALA A 238 4.96 0.53 3.53
CA ALA A 238 5.88 0.84 4.61
C ALA A 238 5.56 0.02 5.87
N VAL A 239 4.28 -0.12 6.22
CA VAL A 239 3.84 -0.97 7.34
C VAL A 239 4.18 -2.44 7.09
N ALA A 240 3.97 -2.95 5.87
CA ALA A 240 4.35 -4.32 5.52
C ALA A 240 5.87 -4.53 5.60
N ASP A 241 6.67 -3.54 5.20
CA ASP A 241 8.13 -3.57 5.28
C ASP A 241 8.62 -3.51 6.74
N LEU A 242 8.00 -2.68 7.59
CA LEU A 242 8.26 -2.67 9.03
C LEU A 242 7.96 -4.02 9.68
N ALA A 243 6.85 -4.64 9.29
CA ALA A 243 6.45 -5.95 9.78
C ALA A 243 7.40 -7.05 9.31
N ALA A 244 7.81 -7.05 8.05
CA ALA A 244 8.78 -7.99 7.50
C ALA A 244 10.16 -7.84 8.14
N ALA A 245 10.57 -6.61 8.47
CA ALA A 245 11.80 -6.31 9.19
C ALA A 245 11.73 -6.60 10.70
N ASP A 246 10.55 -6.86 11.26
CA ASP A 246 10.29 -6.95 12.71
C ASP A 246 10.83 -5.74 13.48
N ALA A 247 10.69 -4.54 12.90
CA ALA A 247 11.29 -3.32 13.44
C ALA A 247 10.42 -2.69 14.54
N PRO A 248 11.00 -2.30 15.70
CA PRO A 248 10.30 -1.45 16.67
C PRO A 248 9.89 -0.14 15.98
N SER A 249 8.60 0.24 16.04
CA SER A 249 8.13 1.30 15.17
C SER A 249 7.28 2.35 15.86
N ILE A 250 7.48 3.59 15.42
CA ILE A 250 6.57 4.71 15.61
C ILE A 250 5.95 4.99 14.24
N VAL A 251 4.64 4.86 14.12
CA VAL A 251 3.95 5.02 12.83
C VAL A 251 3.08 6.27 12.89
N VAL A 252 3.27 7.15 11.92
CA VAL A 252 2.65 8.49 11.85
C VAL A 252 1.64 8.54 10.72
N ALA A 253 0.42 8.97 11.01
CA ALA A 253 -0.59 9.22 10.00
C ALA A 253 -0.34 10.56 9.32
N MET A 254 -0.03 10.52 8.03
CA MET A 254 0.00 11.71 7.17
C MET A 254 -1.39 11.94 6.57
N PRO A 255 -1.78 13.19 6.27
CA PRO A 255 -3.02 13.46 5.58
C PRO A 255 -3.10 12.73 4.24
N ARG A 256 -4.11 11.88 4.08
CA ARG A 256 -4.40 11.15 2.83
C ARG A 256 -5.92 11.10 2.62
N PRO A 257 -6.39 10.97 1.36
CA PRO A 257 -7.80 10.78 1.08
C PRO A 257 -8.40 9.63 1.91
N PHE A 258 -9.66 9.77 2.29
CA PHE A 258 -10.42 8.76 3.05
C PHE A 258 -9.85 8.44 4.43
N ASP A 259 -9.03 9.32 5.01
CA ASP A 259 -8.32 9.11 6.29
C ASP A 259 -7.50 7.80 6.33
N GLU A 260 -7.01 7.33 5.18
CA GLU A 260 -6.32 6.05 5.00
C GLU A 260 -5.27 5.78 6.08
N GLN A 261 -4.34 6.72 6.25
CA GLN A 261 -3.24 6.52 7.19
C GLN A 261 -3.68 6.66 8.65
N ARG A 262 -4.70 7.46 8.92
CA ARG A 262 -5.26 7.57 10.28
C ARG A 262 -5.92 6.26 10.72
N TRP A 263 -6.70 5.61 9.83
CA TRP A 263 -7.26 4.29 10.10
C TRP A 263 -6.17 3.24 10.28
N MET A 264 -5.14 3.26 9.45
CA MET A 264 -3.99 2.35 9.59
C MET A 264 -3.34 2.50 10.97
N VAL A 265 -3.01 3.72 11.39
CA VAL A 265 -2.36 3.97 12.69
C VAL A 265 -3.23 3.53 13.86
N ARG A 266 -4.53 3.83 13.82
CA ARG A 266 -5.46 3.44 14.88
C ARG A 266 -5.55 1.93 15.02
N GLY A 267 -5.72 1.22 13.91
CA GLY A 267 -5.73 -0.24 13.92
C GLY A 267 -4.44 -0.84 14.44
N LEU A 268 -3.29 -0.34 13.98
CA LEU A 268 -1.97 -0.78 14.45
C LEU A 268 -1.77 -0.55 15.95
N ALA A 269 -2.10 0.64 16.43
CA ALA A 269 -1.93 1.00 17.85
C ALA A 269 -2.88 0.17 18.75
N ALA A 270 -4.14 -0.02 18.32
CA ALA A 270 -5.11 -0.85 19.04
C ALA A 270 -4.68 -2.32 19.12
N GLY A 271 -4.07 -2.85 18.05
CA GLY A 271 -3.51 -4.21 18.02
C GLY A 271 -2.16 -4.37 18.74
N GLY A 272 -1.54 -3.27 19.18
CA GLY A 272 -0.25 -3.28 19.87
C GLY A 272 0.95 -3.62 18.99
N TRP A 273 0.87 -3.31 17.68
CA TRP A 273 1.99 -3.54 16.74
C TRP A 273 3.02 -2.42 16.75
N CYS A 274 2.60 -1.17 17.02
CA CYS A 274 3.48 -0.01 17.02
C CYS A 274 3.04 1.06 18.02
N THR A 275 3.90 2.07 18.23
CA THR A 275 3.49 3.34 18.82
C THR A 275 2.89 4.19 17.72
N GLY A 276 1.60 4.56 17.83
CA GLY A 276 0.88 5.33 16.79
C GLY A 276 0.82 6.82 17.10
N ILE A 277 0.92 7.64 16.06
CA ILE A 277 0.60 9.07 16.05
C ILE A 277 -0.43 9.27 14.94
N ASP A 278 -1.70 9.47 15.30
CA ASP A 278 -2.81 9.50 14.36
C ASP A 278 -3.10 10.89 13.75
N ASP A 279 -2.31 11.90 14.15
CA ASP A 279 -2.37 13.25 13.58
C ASP A 279 -0.96 13.85 13.43
N ALA A 280 -0.56 14.10 12.18
CA ALA A 280 0.74 14.70 11.87
C ALA A 280 0.91 16.11 12.44
N SER A 281 -0.16 16.84 12.76
CA SER A 281 -0.10 18.16 13.39
C SER A 281 0.51 18.11 14.80
N SER A 282 0.42 16.97 15.48
CA SER A 282 1.00 16.76 16.81
C SER A 282 2.52 16.52 16.81
N LEU A 283 3.16 16.37 15.65
CA LEU A 283 4.61 16.12 15.56
C LEU A 283 5.46 17.27 16.08
N ALA A 284 4.93 18.51 16.05
CA ALA A 284 5.64 19.68 16.54
C ALA A 284 5.91 19.60 18.05
N ASP A 285 4.94 19.11 18.81
CA ASP A 285 4.94 19.06 20.27
C ASP A 285 5.22 17.65 20.83
N ALA A 286 5.61 16.69 19.98
CA ALA A 286 5.80 15.31 20.36
C ALA A 286 7.01 15.13 21.30
N ASP A 287 6.82 14.41 22.41
CA ASP A 287 7.91 13.92 23.25
C ASP A 287 8.58 12.71 22.59
N TRP A 288 9.52 12.98 21.68
CA TRP A 288 10.23 11.94 20.92
C TRP A 288 10.98 10.97 21.81
N ALA A 289 11.55 11.44 22.93
CA ALA A 289 12.26 10.57 23.86
C ALA A 289 11.31 9.57 24.54
N ALA A 290 10.12 10.00 24.93
CA ALA A 290 9.11 9.10 25.49
C ALA A 290 8.55 8.12 24.42
N LEU A 291 8.28 8.61 23.20
CA LEU A 291 7.79 7.77 22.11
C LEU A 291 8.80 6.68 21.72
N VAL A 292 10.07 7.03 21.59
CA VAL A 292 11.15 6.06 21.29
C VAL A 292 11.28 5.04 22.41
N ARG A 293 11.33 5.47 23.69
CA ARG A 293 11.34 4.52 24.80
C ARG A 293 10.16 3.56 24.76
N ARG A 294 8.96 4.06 24.49
CA ARG A 294 7.76 3.23 24.37
C ARG A 294 7.90 2.21 23.23
N ALA A 295 8.26 2.66 22.03
CA ALA A 295 8.39 1.79 20.86
C ALA A 295 9.45 0.68 21.06
N THR A 296 10.58 1.00 21.69
CA THR A 296 11.67 0.04 21.93
C THR A 296 11.37 -0.97 23.05
N THR A 297 10.47 -0.64 23.97
CA THR A 297 10.08 -1.52 25.09
C THR A 297 8.79 -2.31 24.84
N MET A 298 8.04 -1.98 23.79
CA MET A 298 6.84 -2.74 23.43
C MET A 298 7.18 -4.18 23.03
N PRO A 299 6.35 -5.17 23.39
CA PRO A 299 6.45 -6.51 22.84
C PRO A 299 6.33 -6.48 21.33
N ARG A 300 7.21 -7.17 20.63
CA ARG A 300 7.15 -7.29 19.17
C ARG A 300 6.07 -8.25 18.77
N ARG A 301 5.15 -7.80 17.91
CA ARG A 301 4.00 -8.56 17.41
C ARG A 301 3.90 -8.59 15.88
N TRP A 302 4.95 -8.16 15.19
CA TRP A 302 4.92 -8.06 13.73
C TRP A 302 4.74 -9.41 13.02
N THR A 303 5.06 -10.53 13.68
CA THR A 303 4.73 -11.86 13.16
C THR A 303 3.23 -12.05 12.91
N ASP A 304 2.38 -11.39 13.72
CA ASP A 304 0.92 -11.42 13.57
C ASP A 304 0.45 -10.62 12.34
N TRP A 305 1.34 -9.86 11.67
CA TRP A 305 1.05 -9.17 10.41
C TRP A 305 1.09 -10.10 9.19
N HIS A 306 1.54 -11.33 9.38
CA HIS A 306 1.53 -12.42 8.39
C HIS A 306 2.15 -12.05 7.03
N THR A 307 3.29 -11.36 7.04
CA THR A 307 3.99 -10.96 5.81
C THR A 307 4.55 -12.14 5.04
N GLU A 308 4.99 -13.19 5.75
CA GLU A 308 5.51 -14.41 5.13
C GLU A 308 4.45 -15.07 4.26
N GLY A 309 4.76 -15.26 2.97
CA GLY A 309 3.86 -15.88 2.00
C GLY A 309 2.64 -15.04 1.60
N ALA A 310 2.54 -13.78 2.02
CA ALA A 310 1.38 -12.94 1.72
C ALA A 310 1.13 -12.75 0.21
N ALA A 311 2.17 -12.49 -0.59
CA ALA A 311 2.05 -12.41 -2.04
C ALA A 311 1.60 -13.75 -2.64
N GLY A 312 2.05 -14.86 -2.07
CA GLY A 312 1.62 -16.21 -2.44
C GLY A 312 0.14 -16.45 -2.19
N ARG A 313 -0.37 -16.10 -0.99
CA ARG A 313 -1.81 -16.18 -0.68
C ARG A 313 -2.64 -15.28 -1.60
N ALA A 314 -2.13 -14.08 -1.90
CA ALA A 314 -2.78 -13.20 -2.87
C ALA A 314 -2.86 -13.85 -4.27
N ALA A 315 -1.78 -14.48 -4.73
CA ALA A 315 -1.76 -15.19 -6.01
C ALA A 315 -2.75 -16.36 -6.04
N ASP A 316 -2.86 -17.14 -4.96
CA ASP A 316 -3.81 -18.25 -4.87
C ASP A 316 -5.25 -17.73 -5.03
N VAL A 317 -5.62 -16.68 -4.29
CA VAL A 317 -6.96 -16.04 -4.40
C VAL A 317 -7.24 -15.53 -5.81
N ILE A 318 -6.25 -14.89 -6.46
CA ILE A 318 -6.42 -14.36 -7.82
C ILE A 318 -6.64 -15.49 -8.82
N LEU A 319 -5.89 -16.59 -8.69
CA LEU A 319 -6.00 -17.73 -9.57
C LEU A 319 -7.30 -18.51 -9.37
N ASP A 320 -7.81 -18.59 -8.15
CA ASP A 320 -9.12 -19.17 -7.86
C ASP A 320 -10.24 -18.40 -8.58
N VAL A 321 -10.19 -17.06 -8.57
CA VAL A 321 -11.14 -16.21 -9.32
C VAL A 321 -10.99 -16.40 -10.83
N ALA A 322 -9.79 -16.65 -11.34
CA ALA A 322 -9.54 -16.88 -12.77
C ALA A 322 -10.04 -18.26 -13.26
N HIS A 323 -10.24 -19.21 -12.35
CA HIS A 323 -10.79 -20.55 -12.68
C HIS A 323 -12.32 -20.55 -12.74
N GLY A 324 -13.00 -19.60 -12.12
CA GLY A 324 -14.47 -19.47 -12.06
C GLY A 324 -15.03 -20.26 -10.92
#